data_8e0e620e27590ad9594dfd22a2dd8d3a
#
_entry.id   8e0e620e27590ad9594dfd22a2dd8d3a
#
_cell.length_a   1.000
_cell.length_b   1.000
_cell.length_c   1.000
_cell.angle_alpha   90.00
_cell.angle_beta   90.00
_cell.angle_gamma   90.00
#
_symmetry.space_group_name_H-M   'P 1'
#
loop_
_entity.id
_entity.type
_entity.pdbx_description
1 polymer ?
#
loop_
_entity_poly.entity_id
_entity_poly.type
_entity_poly.pdbx_seq_one_letter_code
_entity_poly.pdbx_strand_id
1 'polypeptide(L)'
;MQLKRSKRRSSVSPGVGGSLAAATCALLGPGTAPQVVAQELEPWVIDSAALYYAESDGRVSDFSVSTWARKEKGEDRFLTLTLTFDTLTGASPNGAVPQPLPQTFTRASGNDDFTIAAGGAPLDDTFQDTRTALSASWDLPVSRLSKVNVGVSYSDEFDYTHTGVNFGFARDFNNRNTTVSLGAAIASDSWNPLGGIPTALAPMREVGNYDSKCCGGGRGERDKDVTDLLVGITQVLNRDSIIQFNYSLSKSDGYLTDPFKILSVVDPVTGILAPGPVGSGLGLYLYENRPGEREKQSFYTLYKRNLGGNVFDISYRYMTDDWEIDSHTVDLHYRFNMGEGGKYLQPHIRFYSQTAADFYRTALFDGAPVPQFVSADYRLGEFDAFTIGIEYGQDTRRGAIDARLELYQQSGTADSWAAVGALANYNLYPDLNAVIAQFSYKFGR
;
A
#
# COMPACT_ATOMS: atom_id res chain seq x y z
N MET A 1 13.78 25.07 -40.60
CA MET A 1 12.58 24.27 -40.31
C MET A 1 12.91 23.41 -39.09
N GLN A 2 12.61 23.92 -37.88
CA GLN A 2 12.94 23.25 -36.59
C GLN A 2 11.72 22.48 -36.15
N LEU A 3 11.84 21.15 -36.04
CA LEU A 3 10.85 20.27 -35.50
C LEU A 3 10.81 20.42 -33.96
N LYS A 4 9.75 21.03 -33.44
CA LYS A 4 9.40 21.00 -32.02
C LYS A 4 9.07 19.56 -31.63
N ARG A 5 9.92 18.93 -30.78
CA ARG A 5 9.57 17.71 -30.06
C ARG A 5 8.47 18.02 -29.06
N SER A 6 7.28 17.55 -29.32
CA SER A 6 6.18 17.44 -28.36
C SER A 6 6.57 16.41 -27.32
N LYS A 7 6.74 16.84 -26.06
CA LYS A 7 6.81 15.92 -24.92
C LYS A 7 5.39 15.40 -24.67
N ARG A 8 5.13 14.15 -25.05
CA ARG A 8 3.94 13.43 -24.56
C ARG A 8 4.12 13.22 -23.06
N ARG A 9 3.20 13.73 -22.26
CA ARG A 9 3.03 13.42 -20.85
C ARG A 9 1.94 12.35 -20.76
N SER A 10 2.26 11.19 -20.21
CA SER A 10 1.31 10.13 -19.90
C SER A 10 0.86 10.26 -18.44
N SER A 11 -0.38 9.96 -18.17
CA SER A 11 -1.06 10.10 -16.88
C SER A 11 -1.31 8.75 -16.23
N VAL A 12 -1.38 8.69 -14.91
CA VAL A 12 -1.37 7.45 -14.14
C VAL A 12 -2.03 7.60 -12.78
N SER A 13 -2.58 6.51 -12.31
CA SER A 13 -3.35 6.42 -11.07
C SER A 13 -2.62 5.70 -9.93
N PRO A 14 -2.74 6.13 -8.66
CA PRO A 14 -2.05 5.55 -7.54
C PRO A 14 -2.94 4.67 -6.64
N GLY A 15 -2.30 3.73 -5.95
CA GLY A 15 -2.92 2.83 -4.99
C GLY A 15 -2.89 3.34 -3.54
N VAL A 16 -3.98 3.10 -2.82
CA VAL A 16 -4.24 3.50 -1.43
C VAL A 16 -3.44 2.64 -0.43
N GLY A 17 -2.11 2.79 -0.36
CA GLY A 17 -1.30 1.97 0.56
C GLY A 17 -0.34 2.73 1.46
N GLY A 18 -0.16 4.03 1.25
CA GLY A 18 1.01 4.74 1.78
C GLY A 18 0.95 5.24 3.23
N SER A 19 -0.21 5.52 3.79
CA SER A 19 -0.30 6.23 5.08
C SER A 19 -0.04 5.34 6.32
N LEU A 20 -0.41 4.06 6.27
CA LEU A 20 -0.18 3.15 7.41
C LEU A 20 1.30 2.74 7.58
N ALA A 21 2.07 2.71 6.49
CA ALA A 21 3.48 2.33 6.53
C ALA A 21 4.36 3.36 7.28
N ALA A 22 4.04 4.64 7.19
CA ALA A 22 4.83 5.70 7.83
C ALA A 22 4.69 5.70 9.36
N ALA A 23 3.49 5.52 9.89
CA ALA A 23 3.26 5.47 11.34
C ALA A 23 3.83 4.19 11.99
N THR A 24 3.78 3.05 11.28
CA THR A 24 4.30 1.77 11.79
C THR A 24 5.83 1.73 11.80
N CYS A 25 6.49 2.32 10.80
CA CYS A 25 7.96 2.36 10.74
C CYS A 25 8.59 3.25 11.83
N ALA A 26 7.92 4.31 12.26
CA ALA A 26 8.43 5.20 13.31
C ALA A 26 8.50 4.52 14.70
N LEU A 27 7.70 3.48 14.95
CA LEU A 27 7.62 2.80 16.23
C LEU A 27 8.46 1.51 16.32
N LEU A 28 8.92 0.98 15.18
CA LEU A 28 9.67 -0.29 15.09
C LEU A 28 11.20 -0.09 14.93
N GLY A 29 11.74 1.07 15.24
CA GLY A 29 13.18 1.32 15.20
C GLY A 29 13.97 0.29 16.02
N PRO A 30 15.07 -0.30 15.48
CA PRO A 30 15.86 -1.31 16.18
C PRO A 30 16.48 -0.73 17.44
N GLY A 31 16.13 -1.31 18.59
CA GLY A 31 16.73 -0.98 19.86
C GLY A 31 18.18 -1.49 19.95
N THR A 32 19.16 -0.58 19.93
CA THR A 32 20.56 -0.92 20.22
C THR A 32 20.90 -0.56 21.68
N ALA A 33 21.56 -1.49 22.37
CA ALA A 33 22.07 -1.26 23.71
C ALA A 33 23.23 -0.22 23.72
N PRO A 34 23.39 0.62 24.75
CA PRO A 34 24.38 1.68 24.78
C PRO A 34 25.79 1.16 25.12
N GLN A 35 26.78 1.55 24.33
CA GLN A 35 28.19 1.61 24.75
C GLN A 35 28.59 3.07 24.94
N VAL A 36 29.14 3.38 26.08
CA VAL A 36 29.68 4.72 26.43
C VAL A 36 31.10 4.84 25.93
N VAL A 37 31.36 5.73 24.98
CA VAL A 37 32.71 6.18 24.59
C VAL A 37 32.65 7.67 24.16
N ALA A 38 33.76 8.39 24.40
CA ALA A 38 33.98 9.80 24.28
C ALA A 38 33.46 10.50 23.01
N GLN A 39 33.13 11.76 23.17
CA GLN A 39 32.51 12.71 22.26
C GLN A 39 33.37 13.00 21.01
N GLU A 40 33.47 12.07 20.09
CA GLU A 40 33.69 12.36 18.66
C GLU A 40 32.33 12.56 18.02
N LEU A 41 32.24 13.51 17.07
CA LEU A 41 31.00 13.72 16.30
C LEU A 41 30.61 12.40 15.62
N GLU A 42 29.65 11.70 16.20
CA GLU A 42 29.17 10.42 15.69
C GLU A 42 28.87 10.53 14.18
N PRO A 43 29.42 9.63 13.37
CA PRO A 43 29.18 9.64 11.93
C PRO A 43 27.71 9.36 11.63
N TRP A 44 27.24 9.82 10.48
CA TRP A 44 25.95 9.38 9.95
C TRP A 44 25.98 7.87 9.69
N VAL A 45 24.98 7.15 10.21
CA VAL A 45 24.68 5.79 9.77
C VAL A 45 23.70 5.91 8.62
N ILE A 46 24.06 5.37 7.48
CA ILE A 46 23.24 5.45 6.25
C ILE A 46 22.89 4.03 5.83
N ASP A 47 21.62 3.77 5.63
CA ASP A 47 21.11 2.54 5.03
C ASP A 47 20.38 2.89 3.74
N SER A 48 20.60 2.07 2.70
CA SER A 48 19.90 2.20 1.43
C SER A 48 19.34 0.85 1.02
N ALA A 49 18.13 0.85 0.53
CA ALA A 49 17.48 -0.34 -0.02
C ALA A 49 16.93 -0.03 -1.41
N ALA A 50 17.09 -0.98 -2.32
CA ALA A 50 16.41 -1.01 -3.61
C ALA A 50 15.44 -2.19 -3.62
N LEU A 51 14.22 -1.97 -4.04
CA LEU A 51 13.18 -2.99 -4.17
C LEU A 51 12.68 -3.03 -5.61
N TYR A 52 12.51 -4.22 -6.11
CA TYR A 52 11.83 -4.49 -7.37
C TYR A 52 10.64 -5.42 -7.09
N TYR A 53 9.46 -4.98 -7.51
CA TYR A 53 8.22 -5.74 -7.48
C TYR A 53 7.73 -5.91 -8.92
N ALA A 54 7.29 -7.11 -9.29
CA ALA A 54 6.72 -7.34 -10.60
C ALA A 54 5.61 -8.39 -10.53
N GLU A 55 4.44 -8.02 -11.04
CA GLU A 55 3.30 -8.92 -11.24
C GLU A 55 3.47 -9.70 -12.54
N SER A 56 2.89 -10.91 -12.60
CA SER A 56 2.83 -11.72 -13.82
C SER A 56 1.98 -11.05 -14.91
N ASP A 57 2.10 -11.57 -16.14
CA ASP A 57 1.27 -11.20 -17.28
C ASP A 57 1.33 -9.74 -17.71
N GLY A 58 2.47 -9.08 -17.47
CA GLY A 58 2.69 -7.69 -17.87
C GLY A 58 1.85 -6.67 -17.07
N ARG A 59 1.36 -7.06 -15.89
CA ARG A 59 0.65 -6.19 -14.96
C ARG A 59 1.62 -5.20 -14.30
N VAL A 60 1.30 -4.73 -13.13
CA VAL A 60 2.07 -3.67 -12.45
C VAL A 60 3.48 -4.15 -12.08
N SER A 61 4.46 -3.28 -12.27
CA SER A 61 5.81 -3.40 -11.72
C SER A 61 6.21 -2.11 -11.02
N ASP A 62 6.99 -2.24 -9.95
CA ASP A 62 7.54 -1.13 -9.17
C ASP A 62 9.06 -1.28 -9.00
N PHE A 63 9.74 -0.15 -9.08
CA PHE A 63 11.13 -0.04 -8.65
C PHE A 63 11.25 1.11 -7.66
N SER A 64 11.62 0.76 -6.43
CA SER A 64 11.74 1.71 -5.33
C SER A 64 13.17 1.77 -4.82
N VAL A 65 13.63 2.96 -4.48
CA VAL A 65 14.89 3.18 -3.74
C VAL A 65 14.58 4.00 -2.51
N SER A 66 14.95 3.49 -1.35
CA SER A 66 14.83 4.20 -0.09
C SER A 66 16.19 4.31 0.59
N THR A 67 16.51 5.50 1.04
CA THR A 67 17.72 5.78 1.82
C THR A 67 17.33 6.49 3.11
N TRP A 68 17.75 5.95 4.24
CA TRP A 68 17.63 6.65 5.50
C TRP A 68 19.02 6.91 6.12
N ALA A 69 19.15 8.09 6.68
CA ALA A 69 20.35 8.56 7.34
C ALA A 69 20.03 8.91 8.78
N ARG A 70 20.72 8.27 9.72
CA ARG A 70 20.53 8.49 11.16
C ARG A 70 21.79 9.05 11.77
N LYS A 71 21.64 10.09 12.59
CA LYS A 71 22.74 10.71 13.31
C LYS A 71 22.40 10.89 14.78
N GLU A 72 23.31 10.47 15.63
CA GLU A 72 23.26 10.82 17.06
C GLU A 72 23.70 12.26 17.26
N LYS A 73 22.95 13.00 18.07
CA LYS A 73 23.19 14.42 18.43
C LYS A 73 23.55 14.57 19.91
N GLY A 74 24.13 13.52 20.51
CA GLY A 74 24.50 13.41 21.90
C GLY A 74 23.34 13.04 22.83
N GLU A 75 23.67 12.36 23.93
CA GLU A 75 22.71 11.95 24.97
C GLU A 75 21.51 11.15 24.46
N ASP A 76 21.73 10.14 23.61
CA ASP A 76 20.68 9.28 23.03
C ASP A 76 19.63 10.05 22.18
N ARG A 77 19.98 11.21 21.63
CA ARG A 77 19.15 11.99 20.71
C ARG A 77 19.48 11.61 19.28
N PHE A 78 18.51 11.16 18.51
CA PHE A 78 18.74 10.76 17.14
C PHE A 78 17.88 11.57 16.18
N LEU A 79 18.51 12.11 15.15
CA LEU A 79 17.85 12.65 13.96
C LEU A 79 17.91 11.59 12.87
N THR A 80 16.75 11.24 12.32
CA THR A 80 16.61 10.34 11.17
C THR A 80 15.98 11.10 10.01
N LEU A 81 16.61 11.02 8.84
CA LEU A 81 16.08 11.54 7.58
C LEU A 81 15.87 10.37 6.64
N THR A 82 14.74 10.33 5.94
CA THR A 82 14.43 9.29 4.95
C THR A 82 14.05 9.94 3.64
N LEU A 83 14.64 9.46 2.54
CA LEU A 83 14.28 9.80 1.18
C LEU A 83 13.89 8.51 0.46
N THR A 84 12.70 8.51 -0.16
CA THR A 84 12.21 7.39 -0.97
C THR A 84 11.80 7.90 -2.34
N PHE A 85 12.17 7.12 -3.34
CA PHE A 85 11.79 7.33 -4.73
C PHE A 85 11.22 6.02 -5.27
N ASP A 86 10.00 6.07 -5.81
CA ASP A 86 9.30 4.91 -6.35
C ASP A 86 8.85 5.19 -7.79
N THR A 87 8.84 4.14 -8.62
CA THR A 87 8.24 4.22 -9.96
C THR A 87 7.33 3.02 -10.18
N LEU A 88 6.06 3.26 -10.37
CA LEU A 88 5.08 2.26 -10.77
C LEU A 88 4.85 2.33 -12.28
N THR A 89 4.87 1.18 -12.94
CA THR A 89 4.57 1.06 -14.36
C THR A 89 3.80 -0.22 -14.63
N GLY A 90 3.09 -0.30 -15.74
CA GLY A 90 2.46 -1.53 -16.18
C GLY A 90 0.98 -1.40 -16.50
N ALA A 91 0.22 -2.47 -16.30
CA ALA A 91 -1.19 -2.54 -16.60
C ALA A 91 -2.03 -2.80 -15.34
N SER A 92 -2.86 -1.84 -14.95
CA SER A 92 -3.69 -1.90 -13.75
C SER A 92 -5.15 -2.21 -14.09
N PRO A 93 -5.83 -3.14 -13.37
CA PRO A 93 -7.27 -3.38 -13.54
C PRO A 93 -8.07 -2.11 -13.26
N ASN A 94 -8.97 -1.76 -14.18
CA ASN A 94 -9.86 -0.61 -14.02
C ASN A 94 -11.17 -0.92 -13.28
N GLY A 95 -11.46 -2.19 -12.98
CA GLY A 95 -12.68 -2.66 -12.30
C GLY A 95 -13.76 -3.19 -13.25
N ALA A 96 -13.63 -2.99 -14.55
CA ALA A 96 -14.56 -3.59 -15.51
C ALA A 96 -14.37 -5.12 -15.63
N VAL A 97 -15.43 -5.84 -16.01
CA VAL A 97 -15.38 -7.29 -16.24
C VAL A 97 -15.09 -7.64 -17.71
N PRO A 98 -14.43 -8.79 -18.00
CA PRO A 98 -14.24 -9.27 -19.36
C PRO A 98 -15.55 -9.43 -20.11
N GLN A 99 -15.54 -9.19 -21.42
CA GLN A 99 -16.72 -9.31 -22.28
C GLN A 99 -16.40 -10.10 -23.57
N PRO A 100 -17.41 -10.78 -24.19
CA PRO A 100 -17.21 -11.54 -25.44
C PRO A 100 -16.96 -10.66 -26.67
N LEU A 101 -17.12 -9.34 -26.53
CA LEU A 101 -16.80 -8.35 -27.57
C LEU A 101 -15.66 -7.46 -27.10
N PRO A 102 -14.91 -6.83 -28.04
CA PRO A 102 -13.91 -5.82 -27.66
C PRO A 102 -14.52 -4.69 -26.84
N GLN A 103 -13.77 -4.20 -25.88
CA GLN A 103 -14.18 -3.13 -24.95
C GLN A 103 -13.26 -1.94 -25.12
N THR A 104 -13.82 -0.75 -25.25
CA THR A 104 -13.05 0.51 -25.32
C THR A 104 -13.27 1.33 -24.06
N PHE A 105 -12.18 1.81 -23.49
CA PHE A 105 -12.15 2.58 -22.25
C PHE A 105 -11.44 3.91 -22.49
N THR A 106 -11.96 4.96 -21.90
CA THR A 106 -11.26 6.24 -21.83
C THR A 106 -10.15 6.13 -20.79
N ARG A 107 -8.93 6.53 -21.15
CA ARG A 107 -7.79 6.58 -20.22
C ARG A 107 -8.04 7.54 -19.06
N ALA A 108 -7.38 7.30 -17.96
CA ALA A 108 -7.47 8.14 -16.77
C ALA A 108 -7.21 9.63 -17.03
N SER A 109 -6.32 9.95 -17.99
CA SER A 109 -6.09 11.34 -18.46
C SER A 109 -7.27 11.95 -19.21
N GLY A 110 -8.21 11.12 -19.68
CA GLY A 110 -9.34 11.52 -20.54
C GLY A 110 -8.95 11.99 -21.94
N ASN A 111 -7.66 11.99 -22.30
CA ASN A 111 -7.14 12.50 -23.57
C ASN A 111 -7.09 11.45 -24.68
N ASP A 112 -7.22 10.20 -24.33
CA ASP A 112 -7.03 9.07 -25.23
C ASP A 112 -7.89 7.88 -24.78
N ASP A 113 -8.01 6.87 -25.62
CA ASP A 113 -8.70 5.61 -25.32
C ASP A 113 -7.76 4.41 -25.47
N PHE A 114 -8.19 3.27 -24.98
CA PHE A 114 -7.58 1.98 -25.24
C PHE A 114 -8.64 0.92 -25.41
N THR A 115 -8.35 -0.10 -26.22
CA THR A 115 -9.28 -1.17 -26.52
C THR A 115 -8.71 -2.50 -26.10
N ILE A 116 -9.49 -3.25 -25.32
CA ILE A 116 -9.19 -4.61 -24.89
C ILE A 116 -9.89 -5.58 -25.85
N ALA A 117 -9.16 -6.60 -26.29
CA ALA A 117 -9.72 -7.64 -27.16
C ALA A 117 -10.83 -8.43 -26.45
N ALA A 118 -11.70 -9.06 -27.23
CA ALA A 118 -12.75 -9.93 -26.72
C ALA A 118 -12.21 -10.98 -25.74
N GLY A 119 -12.83 -11.10 -24.57
CA GLY A 119 -12.43 -12.01 -23.49
C GLY A 119 -11.20 -11.57 -22.69
N GLY A 120 -10.53 -10.48 -23.06
CA GLY A 120 -9.37 -9.97 -22.35
C GLY A 120 -9.72 -9.31 -21.01
N ALA A 121 -8.81 -9.39 -20.06
CA ALA A 121 -8.94 -8.67 -18.79
C ALA A 121 -8.81 -7.15 -19.03
N PRO A 122 -9.71 -6.31 -18.49
CA PRO A 122 -9.67 -4.86 -18.65
C PRO A 122 -8.54 -4.21 -17.83
N LEU A 123 -7.36 -4.15 -18.42
CA LEU A 123 -6.16 -3.56 -17.84
C LEU A 123 -5.78 -2.28 -18.60
N ASP A 124 -5.57 -1.18 -17.89
CA ASP A 124 -4.98 0.03 -18.47
C ASP A 124 -3.46 -0.12 -18.52
N ASP A 125 -2.91 -0.27 -19.72
CA ASP A 125 -1.49 -0.50 -19.99
C ASP A 125 -0.61 0.77 -19.96
N THR A 126 -1.21 1.91 -19.67
CA THR A 126 -0.49 3.19 -19.55
C THR A 126 -0.22 3.59 -18.10
N PHE A 127 -0.44 2.68 -17.18
CA PHE A 127 -0.18 2.93 -15.77
C PHE A 127 1.31 3.26 -15.56
N GLN A 128 1.57 4.51 -15.19
CA GLN A 128 2.90 5.01 -14.86
C GLN A 128 2.81 6.09 -13.79
N ASP A 129 3.37 5.85 -12.63
CA ASP A 129 3.44 6.83 -11.57
C ASP A 129 4.87 6.95 -11.03
N THR A 130 5.18 8.09 -10.46
CA THR A 130 6.47 8.36 -9.84
C THR A 130 6.26 9.17 -8.58
N ARG A 131 6.70 8.60 -7.45
CA ARG A 131 6.61 9.24 -6.16
C ARG A 131 7.98 9.63 -5.62
N THR A 132 8.05 10.81 -5.04
CA THR A 132 9.17 11.22 -4.20
C THR A 132 8.64 11.48 -2.79
N ALA A 133 9.20 10.80 -1.79
CA ALA A 133 8.82 10.96 -0.39
C ALA A 133 10.01 11.35 0.48
N LEU A 134 9.80 12.30 1.37
CA LEU A 134 10.77 12.78 2.35
C LEU A 134 10.17 12.70 3.74
N SER A 135 10.91 12.18 4.71
CA SER A 135 10.54 12.27 6.11
C SER A 135 11.72 12.64 7.00
N ALA A 136 11.40 13.28 8.12
CA ALA A 136 12.36 13.59 9.17
C ALA A 136 11.74 13.24 10.52
N SER A 137 12.50 12.56 11.39
CA SER A 137 12.06 12.24 12.73
C SER A 137 13.16 12.50 13.76
N TRP A 138 12.74 12.85 14.95
CA TRP A 138 13.64 13.14 16.06
C TRP A 138 13.26 12.32 17.29
N ASP A 139 14.19 11.46 17.72
CA ASP A 139 14.10 10.70 18.97
C ASP A 139 14.75 11.50 20.09
N LEU A 140 14.01 11.74 21.16
CA LEU A 140 14.42 12.55 22.31
C LEU A 140 14.24 11.78 23.62
N PRO A 141 15.29 11.51 24.39
CA PRO A 141 15.15 10.99 25.74
C PRO A 141 14.58 12.09 26.65
N VAL A 142 13.44 11.83 27.26
CA VAL A 142 12.82 12.73 28.26
C VAL A 142 13.32 12.37 29.66
N SER A 143 13.62 11.11 29.88
CA SER A 143 14.20 10.59 31.11
C SER A 143 14.99 9.31 30.83
N ARG A 144 15.65 8.74 31.85
CA ARG A 144 16.35 7.45 31.72
C ARG A 144 15.45 6.28 31.27
N LEU A 145 14.15 6.40 31.48
CA LEU A 145 13.15 5.37 31.20
C LEU A 145 12.09 5.82 30.20
N SER A 146 12.17 7.03 29.67
CA SER A 146 11.13 7.54 28.76
C SER A 146 11.75 8.27 27.59
N LYS A 147 11.22 8.01 26.39
CA LYS A 147 11.60 8.68 25.15
C LYS A 147 10.38 9.18 24.39
N VAL A 148 10.57 10.24 23.64
CA VAL A 148 9.61 10.85 22.73
C VAL A 148 10.19 10.79 21.33
N ASN A 149 9.36 10.52 20.35
CA ASN A 149 9.64 10.68 18.93
C ASN A 149 8.68 11.71 18.34
N VAL A 150 9.20 12.61 17.52
CA VAL A 150 8.39 13.53 16.71
C VAL A 150 8.87 13.44 15.26
N GLY A 151 7.96 13.49 14.31
CA GLY A 151 8.32 13.38 12.91
C GLY A 151 7.37 14.13 12.00
N VAL A 152 7.84 14.38 10.79
CA VAL A 152 7.10 14.96 9.68
C VAL A 152 7.33 14.14 8.43
N SER A 153 6.34 14.05 7.56
CA SER A 153 6.42 13.39 6.26
C SER A 153 5.78 14.23 5.16
N TYR A 154 6.34 14.14 3.98
CA TYR A 154 5.81 14.72 2.77
C TYR A 154 6.06 13.76 1.61
N SER A 155 5.08 13.57 0.74
CA SER A 155 5.30 12.92 -0.55
C SER A 155 4.51 13.60 -1.65
N ASP A 156 5.05 13.52 -2.85
CA ASP A 156 4.50 14.12 -4.05
C ASP A 156 4.51 13.08 -5.17
N GLU A 157 3.35 12.90 -5.77
CA GLU A 157 3.09 12.11 -6.95
C GLU A 157 2.49 13.02 -8.02
N PHE A 158 2.25 12.49 -9.19
CA PHE A 158 1.75 13.29 -10.30
C PHE A 158 0.38 13.96 -10.01
N ASP A 159 -0.48 13.27 -9.30
CA ASP A 159 -1.86 13.69 -9.00
C ASP A 159 -2.25 13.49 -7.52
N TYR A 160 -1.27 13.18 -6.68
CA TYR A 160 -1.48 12.96 -5.25
C TYR A 160 -0.36 13.57 -4.42
N THR A 161 -0.74 14.29 -3.37
CA THR A 161 0.21 14.89 -2.41
C THR A 161 -0.15 14.45 -1.00
N HIS A 162 0.84 14.11 -0.21
CA HIS A 162 0.71 13.74 1.20
C HIS A 162 1.52 14.65 2.10
N THR A 163 0.95 15.07 3.22
CA THR A 163 1.65 15.76 4.30
C THR A 163 1.22 15.18 5.64
N GLY A 164 2.18 14.83 6.49
CA GLY A 164 1.89 14.20 7.77
C GLY A 164 2.81 14.66 8.90
N VAL A 165 2.29 14.53 10.13
CA VAL A 165 3.05 14.71 11.37
C VAL A 165 2.77 13.53 12.29
N ASN A 166 3.78 13.11 13.04
CA ASN A 166 3.63 12.02 14.00
C ASN A 166 4.29 12.34 15.35
N PHE A 167 3.74 11.74 16.38
CA PHE A 167 4.23 11.77 17.74
C PHE A 167 4.26 10.36 18.32
N GLY A 168 5.35 10.04 19.02
CA GLY A 168 5.51 8.78 19.74
C GLY A 168 6.00 9.02 21.15
N PHE A 169 5.54 8.23 22.09
CA PHE A 169 6.03 8.17 23.46
C PHE A 169 6.25 6.71 23.87
N ALA A 170 7.39 6.43 24.48
CA ALA A 170 7.65 5.10 25.04
C ALA A 170 8.23 5.25 26.44
N ARG A 171 7.82 4.35 27.35
CA ARG A 171 8.30 4.28 28.72
C ARG A 171 8.57 2.86 29.16
N ASP A 172 9.75 2.69 29.75
CA ASP A 172 10.20 1.44 30.34
C ASP A 172 9.76 1.31 31.80
N PHE A 173 9.36 0.12 32.15
CA PHE A 173 8.98 -0.31 33.50
C PHE A 173 9.72 -1.61 33.84
N ASN A 174 9.60 -2.07 35.09
CA ASN A 174 10.12 -3.38 35.51
C ASN A 174 11.61 -3.59 35.16
N ASN A 175 12.48 -2.64 35.49
CA ASN A 175 13.90 -2.67 35.10
C ASN A 175 14.10 -2.86 33.58
N ARG A 176 13.29 -2.18 32.75
CA ARG A 176 13.26 -2.25 31.29
C ARG A 176 12.79 -3.59 30.70
N ASN A 177 12.15 -4.44 31.50
CA ASN A 177 11.54 -5.67 31.01
C ASN A 177 10.16 -5.46 30.37
N THR A 178 9.52 -4.30 30.68
CA THR A 178 8.22 -3.93 30.12
C THR A 178 8.33 -2.54 29.49
N THR A 179 7.99 -2.41 28.20
CA THR A 179 7.91 -1.10 27.55
C THR A 179 6.46 -0.86 27.14
N VAL A 180 5.91 0.28 27.53
CA VAL A 180 4.61 0.79 27.05
C VAL A 180 4.87 1.89 26.05
N SER A 181 4.20 1.84 24.90
CA SER A 181 4.32 2.83 23.83
C SER A 181 2.96 3.39 23.44
N LEU A 182 2.94 4.68 23.12
CA LEU A 182 1.81 5.43 22.59
C LEU A 182 2.26 6.12 21.32
N GLY A 183 1.43 6.09 20.28
CA GLY A 183 1.68 6.77 19.01
C GLY A 183 0.44 7.52 18.55
N ALA A 184 0.65 8.66 17.91
CA ALA A 184 -0.38 9.40 17.20
C ALA A 184 0.20 9.97 15.91
N ALA A 185 -0.60 9.95 14.84
CA ALA A 185 -0.24 10.62 13.59
C ALA A 185 -1.46 11.31 12.99
N ILE A 186 -1.22 12.40 12.29
CA ILE A 186 -2.23 13.12 11.52
C ILE A 186 -1.62 13.36 10.14
N ALA A 187 -2.41 13.10 9.09
CA ALA A 187 -2.00 13.38 7.73
C ALA A 187 -3.16 14.03 6.96
N SER A 188 -2.80 14.87 6.00
CA SER A 188 -3.71 15.43 5.02
C SER A 188 -3.18 15.09 3.64
N ASP A 189 -4.03 14.46 2.85
CA ASP A 189 -3.73 13.98 1.51
C ASP A 189 -4.63 14.72 0.52
N SER A 190 -4.13 15.02 -0.66
CA SER A 190 -4.87 15.72 -1.70
C SER A 190 -4.78 14.99 -3.04
N TRP A 191 -5.94 14.84 -3.70
CA TRP A 191 -6.11 14.26 -5.02
C TRP A 191 -6.36 15.35 -6.06
N ASN A 192 -5.57 15.38 -7.12
CA ASN A 192 -5.74 16.32 -8.24
C ASN A 192 -5.50 15.64 -9.60
N PRO A 193 -6.31 14.64 -9.99
CA PRO A 193 -6.10 13.87 -11.19
C PRO A 193 -6.23 14.73 -12.46
N LEU A 194 -5.40 14.45 -13.47
CA LEU A 194 -5.32 15.24 -14.70
C LEU A 194 -6.67 15.38 -15.41
N GLY A 195 -7.47 14.33 -15.43
CA GLY A 195 -8.84 14.33 -15.96
C GLY A 195 -9.87 14.99 -15.04
N GLY A 196 -9.45 15.47 -13.85
CA GLY A 196 -10.33 15.94 -12.77
C GLY A 196 -11.09 14.79 -12.11
N ILE A 197 -11.64 15.04 -10.93
CA ILE A 197 -12.43 14.06 -10.17
C ILE A 197 -13.73 13.74 -10.93
N PRO A 198 -14.02 12.47 -11.24
CA PRO A 198 -15.27 12.10 -11.89
C PRO A 198 -16.45 12.25 -10.91
N THR A 199 -17.65 12.49 -11.45
CA THR A 199 -18.87 12.39 -10.63
C THR A 199 -19.15 10.94 -10.30
N ALA A 200 -19.32 10.64 -9.04
CA ALA A 200 -19.65 9.29 -8.58
C ALA A 200 -20.91 8.76 -9.27
N LEU A 201 -20.86 7.50 -9.67
CA LEU A 201 -21.93 6.77 -10.37
C LEU A 201 -22.39 7.38 -11.72
N ALA A 202 -21.64 8.36 -12.23
CA ALA A 202 -21.86 8.83 -13.60
C ALA A 202 -21.26 7.87 -14.61
N PRO A 203 -21.81 7.80 -15.85
CA PRO A 203 -21.20 7.06 -16.93
C PRO A 203 -19.76 7.47 -17.21
N MET A 204 -18.92 6.51 -17.61
CA MET A 204 -17.55 6.76 -18.02
C MET A 204 -17.52 7.82 -19.14
N ARG A 205 -16.60 8.76 -19.01
CA ARG A 205 -16.44 9.87 -19.96
C ARG A 205 -16.00 9.38 -21.34
N GLU A 206 -16.43 10.12 -22.35
CA GLU A 206 -15.90 9.94 -23.70
C GLU A 206 -14.57 10.70 -23.86
N VAL A 207 -13.74 10.22 -24.79
CA VAL A 207 -12.47 10.85 -25.13
C VAL A 207 -12.66 12.31 -25.56
N GLY A 208 -11.82 13.19 -25.03
CA GLY A 208 -11.84 14.62 -25.35
C GLY A 208 -12.98 15.41 -24.72
N ASN A 209 -13.87 14.77 -23.98
CA ASN A 209 -14.99 15.45 -23.30
C ASN A 209 -14.61 15.86 -21.87
N TYR A 210 -13.72 16.84 -21.77
CA TYR A 210 -13.33 17.48 -20.50
C TYR A 210 -14.34 18.54 -20.03
N ASP A 211 -15.38 18.82 -20.84
CA ASP A 211 -16.28 19.89 -20.47
C ASP A 211 -17.15 19.47 -19.28
N SER A 212 -16.92 20.17 -18.18
CA SER A 212 -17.55 19.97 -16.88
C SER A 212 -19.09 20.09 -16.87
N LYS A 213 -19.71 20.31 -18.01
CA LYS A 213 -21.15 20.57 -18.14
C LYS A 213 -21.97 19.39 -18.60
N CYS A 214 -21.39 18.42 -19.28
CA CYS A 214 -22.10 17.19 -19.57
C CYS A 214 -21.25 15.98 -19.12
N CYS A 215 -21.87 15.01 -18.50
CA CYS A 215 -21.30 13.73 -18.09
C CYS A 215 -20.34 13.75 -16.88
N GLY A 216 -20.57 14.64 -15.91
CA GLY A 216 -20.00 14.48 -14.58
C GLY A 216 -18.52 14.86 -14.40
N GLY A 217 -18.03 15.81 -15.19
CA GLY A 217 -16.68 16.36 -14.98
C GLY A 217 -16.61 17.22 -13.72
N GLY A 218 -16.19 16.63 -12.59
CA GLY A 218 -15.75 17.40 -11.42
C GLY A 218 -14.41 18.05 -11.73
N ARG A 219 -14.30 19.36 -11.62
CA ARG A 219 -13.01 20.06 -11.52
C ARG A 219 -12.68 20.19 -10.06
N GLY A 220 -11.44 19.97 -9.71
CA GLY A 220 -10.93 20.37 -8.41
C GLY A 220 -10.24 19.25 -7.68
N GLU A 221 -9.44 19.68 -6.79
CA GLU A 221 -8.76 18.94 -5.76
C GLU A 221 -9.77 18.38 -4.75
N ARG A 222 -9.51 17.22 -4.21
CA ARG A 222 -10.26 16.58 -3.15
C ARG A 222 -9.30 16.12 -2.06
N ASP A 223 -9.66 16.44 -0.85
CA ASP A 223 -8.84 16.16 0.32
C ASP A 223 -9.33 14.94 1.07
N LYS A 224 -8.40 14.33 1.78
CA LYS A 224 -8.62 13.23 2.71
C LYS A 224 -7.74 13.46 3.92
N ASP A 225 -8.32 13.48 5.09
CA ASP A 225 -7.60 13.54 6.36
C ASP A 225 -7.50 12.14 6.98
N VAL A 226 -6.37 11.87 7.61
CA VAL A 226 -6.13 10.60 8.30
C VAL A 226 -5.64 10.88 9.71
N THR A 227 -6.22 10.19 10.69
CA THR A 227 -5.79 10.22 12.10
C THR A 227 -5.53 8.80 12.55
N ASP A 228 -4.31 8.54 13.02
CA ASP A 228 -3.88 7.26 13.53
C ASP A 228 -3.52 7.35 15.02
N LEU A 229 -3.96 6.35 15.79
CA LEU A 229 -3.58 6.15 17.19
C LEU A 229 -3.03 4.74 17.36
N LEU A 230 -2.02 4.59 18.23
CA LEU A 230 -1.42 3.30 18.54
C LEU A 230 -1.10 3.20 20.02
N VAL A 231 -1.42 2.06 20.62
CA VAL A 231 -1.01 1.66 21.96
C VAL A 231 -0.29 0.34 21.87
N GLY A 232 0.91 0.26 22.46
CA GLY A 232 1.72 -0.94 22.43
C GLY A 232 2.26 -1.32 23.80
N ILE A 233 2.45 -2.62 24.03
CA ILE A 233 3.17 -3.16 25.17
C ILE A 233 4.15 -4.23 24.69
N THR A 234 5.40 -4.10 25.06
CA THR A 234 6.44 -5.10 24.82
C THR A 234 6.92 -5.64 26.16
N GLN A 235 6.92 -6.95 26.30
CA GLN A 235 7.35 -7.64 27.53
C GLN A 235 8.50 -8.59 27.23
N VAL A 236 9.62 -8.41 27.91
CA VAL A 236 10.68 -9.41 27.98
C VAL A 236 10.19 -10.54 28.92
N LEU A 237 9.97 -11.72 28.37
CA LEU A 237 9.51 -12.89 29.14
C LEU A 237 10.66 -13.56 29.89
N ASN A 238 11.80 -13.67 29.23
CA ASN A 238 13.04 -14.21 29.76
C ASN A 238 14.24 -13.75 28.91
N ARG A 239 15.45 -14.31 29.14
CA ARG A 239 16.67 -13.91 28.41
C ARG A 239 16.61 -14.13 26.90
N ASP A 240 15.74 -15.04 26.47
CA ASP A 240 15.71 -15.53 25.08
C ASP A 240 14.43 -15.14 24.35
N SER A 241 13.43 -14.58 25.04
CA SER A 241 12.13 -14.33 24.40
C SER A 241 11.46 -13.02 24.83
N ILE A 242 10.79 -12.41 23.85
CA ILE A 242 9.95 -11.23 24.02
C ILE A 242 8.56 -11.48 23.39
N ILE A 243 7.56 -10.80 23.93
CA ILE A 243 6.23 -10.74 23.34
C ILE A 243 5.83 -9.26 23.20
N GLN A 244 5.12 -8.94 22.15
CA GLN A 244 4.60 -7.61 21.89
C GLN A 244 3.11 -7.68 21.54
N PHE A 245 2.34 -6.74 22.06
CA PHE A 245 0.94 -6.52 21.71
C PHE A 245 0.76 -5.06 21.30
N ASN A 246 0.08 -4.83 20.19
CA ASN A 246 -0.29 -3.49 19.74
C ASN A 246 -1.79 -3.48 19.42
N TYR A 247 -2.41 -2.35 19.73
CA TYR A 247 -3.72 -1.98 19.24
C TYR A 247 -3.58 -0.67 18.48
N SER A 248 -4.16 -0.58 17.29
CA SER A 248 -4.19 0.64 16.49
C SER A 248 -5.60 0.97 16.02
N LEU A 249 -5.89 2.26 16.00
CA LEU A 249 -7.10 2.86 15.45
C LEU A 249 -6.68 3.83 14.36
N SER A 250 -7.30 3.74 13.18
CA SER A 250 -7.05 4.62 12.04
C SER A 250 -8.40 5.14 11.53
N LYS A 251 -8.58 6.45 11.51
CA LYS A 251 -9.76 7.10 10.93
C LYS A 251 -9.33 7.92 9.72
N SER A 252 -10.00 7.68 8.58
CA SER A 252 -9.88 8.47 7.35
C SER A 252 -11.22 9.16 7.08
N ASP A 253 -11.18 10.44 6.69
CA ASP A 253 -12.33 11.25 6.39
C ASP A 253 -12.07 12.08 5.13
N GLY A 254 -13.04 12.17 4.22
CA GLY A 254 -12.93 12.94 2.97
C GLY A 254 -13.11 12.11 1.71
N TYR A 255 -12.28 12.32 0.70
CA TYR A 255 -12.38 11.63 -0.58
C TYR A 255 -11.62 10.30 -0.57
N LEU A 256 -12.35 9.19 -0.40
CA LEU A 256 -11.82 7.83 -0.35
C LEU A 256 -12.07 7.02 -1.63
N THR A 257 -12.79 7.59 -2.60
CA THR A 257 -13.07 6.99 -3.91
C THR A 257 -11.82 7.02 -4.80
N ASP A 258 -11.56 5.94 -5.54
CA ASP A 258 -10.50 5.91 -6.55
C ASP A 258 -11.06 6.50 -7.86
N PRO A 259 -10.55 7.64 -8.36
CA PRO A 259 -11.13 8.34 -9.52
C PRO A 259 -11.00 7.57 -10.84
N PHE A 260 -10.24 6.48 -10.84
CA PHE A 260 -9.92 5.70 -12.03
C PHE A 260 -10.64 4.35 -12.09
N LYS A 261 -11.41 4.00 -11.06
CA LYS A 261 -12.15 2.74 -11.00
C LYS A 261 -13.57 2.90 -11.55
N ILE A 262 -13.96 1.93 -12.35
CA ILE A 262 -15.27 1.84 -12.99
C ILE A 262 -15.92 0.48 -12.73
N LEU A 263 -17.23 0.42 -12.87
CA LEU A 263 -18.01 -0.81 -12.79
C LEU A 263 -18.72 -1.03 -14.15
N SER A 264 -18.69 -2.27 -14.62
CA SER A 264 -19.50 -2.69 -15.76
C SER A 264 -20.98 -2.81 -15.37
N VAL A 265 -21.88 -2.29 -16.19
CA VAL A 265 -23.33 -2.55 -16.08
C VAL A 265 -23.69 -3.59 -17.14
N VAL A 266 -24.23 -4.73 -16.75
CA VAL A 266 -24.49 -5.87 -17.62
C VAL A 266 -25.95 -6.30 -17.59
N ASP A 267 -26.43 -6.86 -18.68
CA ASP A 267 -27.75 -7.47 -18.72
C ASP A 267 -27.82 -8.69 -17.78
N PRO A 268 -28.81 -8.79 -16.91
CA PRO A 268 -28.86 -9.79 -15.84
C PRO A 268 -29.05 -11.23 -16.33
N VAL A 269 -29.38 -11.44 -17.61
CA VAL A 269 -29.61 -12.79 -18.21
C VAL A 269 -28.43 -13.17 -19.08
N THR A 270 -28.04 -12.29 -19.97
CA THR A 270 -27.00 -12.58 -20.97
C THR A 270 -25.59 -12.34 -20.48
N GLY A 271 -25.42 -11.53 -19.42
CA GLY A 271 -24.12 -11.08 -18.94
C GLY A 271 -23.38 -10.13 -19.90
N ILE A 272 -24.06 -9.69 -20.96
CA ILE A 272 -23.50 -8.76 -21.95
C ILE A 272 -23.59 -7.35 -21.42
N LEU A 273 -22.57 -6.56 -21.71
CA LEU A 273 -22.50 -5.16 -21.32
C LEU A 273 -23.69 -4.36 -21.87
N ALA A 274 -24.37 -3.62 -21.01
CA ALA A 274 -25.47 -2.74 -21.39
C ALA A 274 -24.96 -1.61 -22.32
N PRO A 275 -25.79 -1.06 -23.22
CA PRO A 275 -25.41 0.05 -24.07
C PRO A 275 -25.07 1.29 -23.22
N GLY A 276 -23.98 1.95 -23.52
CA GLY A 276 -23.63 3.23 -22.93
C GLY A 276 -24.54 4.39 -23.40
N PRO A 277 -24.17 5.63 -23.06
CA PRO A 277 -24.93 6.81 -23.47
C PRO A 277 -25.18 6.82 -24.97
N VAL A 278 -26.36 7.32 -25.36
CA VAL A 278 -26.78 7.36 -26.78
C VAL A 278 -25.76 8.15 -27.60
N GLY A 279 -25.20 7.49 -28.61
CA GLY A 279 -24.24 8.09 -29.53
C GLY A 279 -22.77 7.90 -29.16
N SER A 280 -22.47 7.38 -27.97
CA SER A 280 -21.08 7.14 -27.55
C SER A 280 -20.42 5.96 -28.28
N GLY A 281 -21.21 4.97 -28.65
CA GLY A 281 -20.68 3.70 -29.16
C GLY A 281 -19.95 2.86 -28.08
N LEU A 282 -19.94 3.31 -26.83
CA LEU A 282 -19.32 2.65 -25.68
C LEU A 282 -20.35 1.77 -24.95
N GLY A 283 -19.84 0.81 -24.18
CA GLY A 283 -20.66 0.11 -23.19
C GLY A 283 -20.95 0.98 -21.96
N LEU A 284 -21.90 0.55 -21.15
CA LEU A 284 -22.25 1.25 -19.92
C LEU A 284 -21.27 0.88 -18.79
N TYR A 285 -20.42 1.82 -18.42
CA TYR A 285 -19.54 1.77 -17.27
C TYR A 285 -19.85 2.96 -16.37
N LEU A 286 -19.89 2.75 -15.07
CA LEU A 286 -20.09 3.80 -14.07
C LEU A 286 -18.83 3.99 -13.25
N TYR A 287 -18.49 5.23 -12.92
CA TYR A 287 -17.44 5.48 -11.91
C TYR A 287 -17.89 4.98 -10.55
N GLU A 288 -16.95 4.45 -9.78
CA GLU A 288 -17.25 3.96 -8.43
C GLU A 288 -17.64 5.09 -7.45
N ASN A 289 -18.21 4.70 -6.33
CA ASN A 289 -18.46 5.57 -5.19
C ASN A 289 -18.23 4.80 -3.90
N ARG A 290 -17.31 5.29 -3.05
CA ARG A 290 -17.03 4.71 -1.73
C ARG A 290 -17.55 5.63 -0.64
N PRO A 291 -17.82 5.11 0.58
CA PRO A 291 -18.08 5.97 1.74
C PRO A 291 -16.93 6.95 1.95
N GLY A 292 -17.25 8.19 2.35
CA GLY A 292 -16.27 9.24 2.62
C GLY A 292 -15.58 9.12 3.99
N GLU A 293 -15.95 8.13 4.80
CA GLU A 293 -15.31 7.82 6.07
C GLU A 293 -14.89 6.37 6.10
N ARG A 294 -13.80 6.09 6.82
CA ARG A 294 -13.35 4.72 7.12
C ARG A 294 -12.65 4.68 8.46
N GLU A 295 -13.14 3.83 9.36
CA GLU A 295 -12.51 3.56 10.65
C GLU A 295 -11.99 2.13 10.70
N LYS A 296 -10.69 1.97 10.92
CA LYS A 296 -10.00 0.67 11.00
C LYS A 296 -9.44 0.46 12.39
N GLN A 297 -9.61 -0.75 12.90
CA GLN A 297 -9.04 -1.21 14.15
C GLN A 297 -8.14 -2.41 13.87
N SER A 298 -6.99 -2.48 14.52
CA SER A 298 -6.08 -3.60 14.33
C SER A 298 -5.45 -4.04 15.65
N PHE A 299 -5.46 -5.35 15.86
CA PHE A 299 -4.78 -6.04 16.95
C PHE A 299 -3.59 -6.79 16.37
N TYR A 300 -2.42 -6.57 16.94
CA TYR A 300 -1.19 -7.21 16.52
C TYR A 300 -0.48 -7.84 17.70
N THR A 301 0.01 -9.05 17.53
CA THR A 301 0.89 -9.73 18.48
C THR A 301 2.11 -10.28 17.78
N LEU A 302 3.27 -10.18 18.42
CA LEU A 302 4.53 -10.77 17.97
C LEU A 302 5.15 -11.54 19.11
N TYR A 303 5.57 -12.78 18.85
CA TYR A 303 6.44 -13.55 19.73
C TYR A 303 7.77 -13.78 19.03
N LYS A 304 8.87 -13.40 19.70
CA LYS A 304 10.22 -13.56 19.19
C LYS A 304 11.09 -14.29 20.19
N ARG A 305 11.88 -15.28 19.71
CA ARG A 305 12.72 -16.11 20.55
C ARG A 305 14.07 -16.41 19.93
N ASN A 306 15.12 -16.30 20.75
CA ASN A 306 16.46 -16.81 20.44
C ASN A 306 16.52 -18.32 20.77
N LEU A 307 16.93 -19.11 19.81
CA LEU A 307 17.07 -20.57 19.88
C LEU A 307 18.53 -20.96 19.65
N GLY A 308 19.39 -20.73 20.66
CA GLY A 308 20.81 -21.10 20.60
C GLY A 308 21.59 -20.32 19.52
N GLY A 309 21.29 -19.03 19.37
CA GLY A 309 21.90 -18.15 18.37
C GLY A 309 21.06 -17.96 17.11
N ASN A 310 20.12 -18.85 16.81
CA ASN A 310 19.11 -18.64 15.76
C ASN A 310 17.93 -17.84 16.31
N VAL A 311 17.17 -17.18 15.44
CA VAL A 311 16.02 -16.37 15.87
C VAL A 311 14.76 -16.85 15.17
N PHE A 312 13.77 -17.17 15.96
CA PHE A 312 12.41 -17.46 15.52
C PHE A 312 11.52 -16.29 15.85
N ASP A 313 10.71 -15.83 14.92
CA ASP A 313 9.62 -14.91 15.20
C ASP A 313 8.35 -15.30 14.44
N ILE A 314 7.22 -15.13 15.13
CA ILE A 314 5.89 -15.31 14.57
C ILE A 314 5.03 -14.12 15.00
N SER A 315 4.29 -13.56 14.05
CA SER A 315 3.30 -12.55 14.36
C SER A 315 1.93 -12.89 13.80
N TYR A 316 0.91 -12.33 14.45
CA TYR A 316 -0.47 -12.40 14.02
C TYR A 316 -1.07 -11.00 14.08
N ARG A 317 -1.81 -10.63 13.03
CA ARG A 317 -2.61 -9.41 12.97
C ARG A 317 -4.04 -9.75 12.61
N TYR A 318 -4.97 -9.19 13.36
CA TYR A 318 -6.37 -9.09 13.01
C TYR A 318 -6.71 -7.62 12.78
N MET A 319 -7.41 -7.31 11.68
CA MET A 319 -7.91 -5.96 11.38
C MET A 319 -9.38 -6.07 11.00
N THR A 320 -10.16 -5.13 11.49
CA THR A 320 -11.57 -4.95 11.15
C THR A 320 -11.84 -3.48 10.86
N ASP A 321 -12.81 -3.19 10.01
CA ASP A 321 -13.21 -1.82 9.69
C ASP A 321 -14.73 -1.68 9.49
N ASP A 322 -15.20 -0.42 9.41
CA ASP A 322 -16.61 -0.06 9.18
C ASP A 322 -17.06 -0.22 7.72
N TRP A 323 -16.15 -0.69 6.83
CA TRP A 323 -16.47 -1.16 5.48
C TRP A 323 -16.78 -2.67 5.46
N GLU A 324 -16.84 -3.31 6.63
CA GLU A 324 -17.05 -4.74 6.84
C GLU A 324 -15.90 -5.64 6.35
N ILE A 325 -14.70 -5.08 6.20
CA ILE A 325 -13.51 -5.86 5.91
C ILE A 325 -12.92 -6.36 7.23
N ASP A 326 -12.88 -7.68 7.36
CA ASP A 326 -12.11 -8.39 8.38
C ASP A 326 -10.89 -9.02 7.73
N SER A 327 -9.70 -8.87 8.31
CA SER A 327 -8.52 -9.52 7.76
C SER A 327 -7.63 -10.17 8.83
N HIS A 328 -6.99 -11.24 8.42
CA HIS A 328 -6.07 -12.04 9.22
C HIS A 328 -4.72 -12.11 8.52
N THR A 329 -3.64 -11.82 9.23
CA THR A 329 -2.27 -12.00 8.74
C THR A 329 -1.50 -12.85 9.73
N VAL A 330 -0.90 -13.92 9.26
CA VAL A 330 0.12 -14.70 9.99
C VAL A 330 1.44 -14.55 9.26
N ASP A 331 2.49 -14.21 9.99
CA ASP A 331 3.81 -13.94 9.45
C ASP A 331 4.86 -14.69 10.27
N LEU A 332 5.75 -15.46 9.63
CA LEU A 332 6.71 -16.33 10.28
C LEU A 332 8.08 -16.17 9.64
N HIS A 333 9.09 -15.91 10.47
CA HIS A 333 10.49 -15.87 10.08
C HIS A 333 11.32 -16.81 10.96
N TYR A 334 12.33 -17.41 10.35
CA TYR A 334 13.34 -18.16 11.09
C TYR A 334 14.74 -17.80 10.58
N ARG A 335 15.50 -17.09 11.41
CA ARG A 335 16.87 -16.69 11.07
C ARG A 335 17.86 -17.75 11.52
N PHE A 336 18.52 -18.40 10.56
CA PHE A 336 19.66 -19.28 10.77
C PHE A 336 20.95 -18.46 10.73
N ASN A 337 21.63 -18.30 11.85
CA ASN A 337 22.93 -17.66 11.89
C ASN A 337 24.00 -18.64 11.44
N MET A 338 24.79 -18.26 10.42
CA MET A 338 25.75 -19.14 9.74
C MET A 338 27.21 -18.83 10.16
N GLY A 339 27.48 -18.79 11.48
CA GLY A 339 28.84 -18.60 12.01
C GLY A 339 29.34 -17.17 11.99
N GLU A 340 30.61 -16.97 11.67
CA GLU A 340 31.28 -15.65 11.75
C GLU A 340 30.89 -14.72 10.61
N GLY A 341 31.04 -13.39 10.81
CA GLY A 341 30.83 -12.35 9.82
C GLY A 341 29.36 -11.97 9.64
N GLY A 342 28.52 -12.18 10.67
CA GLY A 342 27.10 -11.77 10.64
C GLY A 342 26.29 -12.43 9.53
N LYS A 343 26.76 -13.55 9.00
CA LYS A 343 26.05 -14.29 7.95
C LYS A 343 24.81 -14.96 8.49
N TYR A 344 23.70 -14.81 7.77
CA TYR A 344 22.45 -15.49 8.09
C TYR A 344 21.65 -15.84 6.85
N LEU A 345 20.78 -16.82 7.00
CA LEU A 345 19.72 -17.15 6.05
C LEU A 345 18.39 -17.11 6.81
N GLN A 346 17.39 -16.44 6.25
CA GLN A 346 16.11 -16.25 6.90
C GLN A 346 14.97 -16.59 5.94
N PRO A 347 14.45 -17.81 5.94
CA PRO A 347 13.18 -18.11 5.31
C PRO A 347 12.04 -17.30 5.96
N HIS A 348 11.06 -16.95 5.11
CA HIS A 348 9.86 -16.19 5.42
C HIS A 348 8.65 -16.88 4.83
N ILE A 349 7.56 -16.96 5.60
CA ILE A 349 6.25 -17.42 5.17
C ILE A 349 5.21 -16.45 5.71
N ARG A 350 4.31 -15.98 4.84
CA ARG A 350 3.19 -15.14 5.22
C ARG A 350 1.90 -15.66 4.59
N PHE A 351 0.85 -15.68 5.39
CA PHE A 351 -0.51 -15.91 4.97
C PHE A 351 -1.36 -14.69 5.30
N TYR A 352 -2.21 -14.30 4.37
CA TYR A 352 -3.17 -13.22 4.51
C TYR A 352 -4.53 -13.68 3.99
N SER A 353 -5.62 -13.29 4.68
CA SER A 353 -6.99 -13.51 4.25
C SER A 353 -7.82 -12.28 4.59
N GLN A 354 -8.75 -11.90 3.72
CA GLN A 354 -9.73 -10.85 4.01
C GLN A 354 -11.11 -11.17 3.46
N THR A 355 -12.15 -10.63 4.12
CA THR A 355 -13.51 -10.55 3.60
C THR A 355 -13.67 -9.41 2.60
N ALA A 356 -14.75 -9.41 1.81
CA ALA A 356 -15.09 -8.29 0.93
C ALA A 356 -15.69 -7.12 1.71
N ALA A 357 -15.50 -5.90 1.20
CA ALA A 357 -16.26 -4.75 1.67
C ALA A 357 -17.75 -4.91 1.34
N ASP A 358 -18.64 -4.37 2.21
CA ASP A 358 -20.10 -4.48 2.03
C ASP A 358 -20.59 -3.91 0.69
N PHE A 359 -19.94 -2.89 0.18
CA PHE A 359 -20.24 -2.27 -1.10
C PHE A 359 -19.40 -2.80 -2.29
N TYR A 360 -18.58 -3.83 -2.10
CA TYR A 360 -17.88 -4.48 -3.22
C TYR A 360 -18.89 -5.20 -4.10
N ARG A 361 -18.81 -4.97 -5.41
CA ARG A 361 -19.61 -5.69 -6.43
C ARG A 361 -18.74 -5.92 -7.67
N THR A 362 -18.76 -7.13 -8.17
CA THR A 362 -18.04 -7.50 -9.41
C THR A 362 -18.58 -6.75 -10.63
N ALA A 363 -19.89 -6.54 -10.70
CA ALA A 363 -20.60 -5.82 -11.76
C ALA A 363 -21.93 -5.28 -11.24
N LEU A 364 -22.63 -4.49 -12.03
CA LEU A 364 -24.03 -4.06 -11.78
C LEU A 364 -24.95 -4.65 -12.83
N PHE A 365 -26.22 -4.88 -12.48
CA PHE A 365 -27.23 -5.32 -13.42
C PHE A 365 -28.02 -4.16 -13.99
N ASP A 366 -28.18 -4.14 -15.32
CA ASP A 366 -29.03 -3.16 -16.01
C ASP A 366 -30.50 -3.26 -15.52
N GLY A 367 -31.11 -2.11 -15.31
CA GLY A 367 -32.47 -2.00 -14.77
C GLY A 367 -32.58 -2.24 -13.25
N ALA A 368 -31.51 -2.67 -12.57
CA ALA A 368 -31.50 -2.74 -11.10
C ALA A 368 -31.20 -1.37 -10.47
N PRO A 369 -31.67 -1.11 -9.24
CA PRO A 369 -31.29 0.10 -8.50
C PRO A 369 -29.78 0.15 -8.29
N VAL A 370 -29.14 1.27 -8.65
CA VAL A 370 -27.73 1.48 -8.38
C VAL A 370 -27.56 1.79 -6.89
N PRO A 371 -26.70 1.04 -6.16
CA PRO A 371 -26.44 1.33 -4.75
C PRO A 371 -25.79 2.72 -4.57
N GLN A 372 -25.97 3.32 -3.40
CA GLN A 372 -25.32 4.59 -3.07
C GLN A 372 -23.79 4.46 -3.06
N PHE A 373 -23.29 3.38 -2.48
CA PHE A 373 -21.86 3.05 -2.48
C PHE A 373 -21.64 1.75 -3.22
N VAL A 374 -20.67 1.73 -4.11
CA VAL A 374 -20.30 0.55 -4.88
C VAL A 374 -18.91 0.71 -5.49
N SER A 375 -18.13 -0.37 -5.48
CA SER A 375 -16.81 -0.46 -6.10
C SER A 375 -16.58 -1.86 -6.66
N ALA A 376 -15.90 -1.95 -7.81
CA ALA A 376 -15.38 -3.20 -8.37
C ALA A 376 -13.85 -3.31 -8.20
N ASP A 377 -13.27 -2.51 -7.32
CA ASP A 377 -11.84 -2.63 -7.01
C ASP A 377 -11.58 -3.95 -6.30
N TYR A 378 -10.86 -4.88 -6.95
CA TYR A 378 -10.56 -6.21 -6.44
C TYR A 378 -9.84 -6.19 -5.08
N ARG A 379 -9.15 -5.08 -4.72
CA ARG A 379 -8.52 -4.89 -3.42
C ARG A 379 -9.51 -4.80 -2.26
N LEU A 380 -10.79 -4.53 -2.57
CA LEU A 380 -11.92 -4.51 -1.63
C LEU A 380 -12.71 -5.82 -1.63
N GLY A 381 -12.39 -6.74 -2.52
CA GLY A 381 -13.01 -8.06 -2.59
C GLY A 381 -12.47 -9.04 -1.56
N GLU A 382 -13.11 -10.21 -1.49
CA GLU A 382 -12.63 -11.33 -0.68
C GLU A 382 -11.47 -12.03 -1.38
N PHE A 383 -10.34 -12.21 -0.67
CA PHE A 383 -9.20 -12.95 -1.19
C PHE A 383 -8.29 -13.49 -0.09
N ASP A 384 -7.55 -14.52 -0.47
CA ASP A 384 -6.42 -15.07 0.27
C ASP A 384 -5.11 -14.74 -0.45
N ALA A 385 -4.03 -14.53 0.31
CA ALA A 385 -2.71 -14.36 -0.25
C ALA A 385 -1.65 -15.15 0.53
N PHE A 386 -0.68 -15.67 -0.20
CA PHE A 386 0.43 -16.42 0.34
C PHE A 386 1.76 -15.84 -0.15
N THR A 387 2.71 -15.67 0.77
CA THR A 387 4.08 -15.28 0.42
C THR A 387 5.06 -16.29 0.96
N ILE A 388 6.01 -16.69 0.13
CA ILE A 388 7.17 -17.45 0.55
C ILE A 388 8.44 -16.72 0.11
N GLY A 389 9.39 -16.61 1.00
CA GLY A 389 10.61 -15.86 0.74
C GLY A 389 11.83 -16.38 1.45
N ILE A 390 12.96 -15.83 1.04
CA ILE A 390 14.25 -16.08 1.67
C ILE A 390 15.08 -14.80 1.66
N GLU A 391 15.71 -14.51 2.77
CA GLU A 391 16.62 -13.39 2.94
C GLU A 391 18.02 -13.93 3.31
N TYR A 392 19.05 -13.38 2.69
CA TYR A 392 20.45 -13.62 3.03
C TYR A 392 21.09 -12.32 3.48
N GLY A 393 21.75 -12.33 4.62
CA GLY A 393 22.51 -11.19 5.11
C GLY A 393 23.95 -11.53 5.46
N GLN A 394 24.82 -10.53 5.35
CA GLN A 394 26.23 -10.66 5.67
C GLN A 394 26.84 -9.32 6.07
N ASP A 395 27.67 -9.35 7.13
CA ASP A 395 28.57 -8.24 7.44
C ASP A 395 29.73 -8.15 6.45
N THR A 396 30.09 -6.94 6.09
CA THR A 396 31.23 -6.62 5.22
C THR A 396 32.22 -5.74 5.98
N ARG A 397 33.40 -5.49 5.41
CA ARG A 397 34.42 -4.61 6.04
C ARG A 397 33.95 -3.17 6.20
N ARG A 398 32.95 -2.71 5.44
CA ARG A 398 32.48 -1.31 5.41
C ARG A 398 31.01 -1.15 5.76
N GLY A 399 30.34 -2.23 6.16
CA GLY A 399 28.91 -2.21 6.44
C GLY A 399 28.29 -3.59 6.45
N ALA A 400 27.01 -3.69 6.15
CA ALA A 400 26.29 -4.97 6.00
C ALA A 400 25.47 -4.95 4.70
N ILE A 401 25.27 -6.12 4.12
CA ILE A 401 24.41 -6.34 2.95
C ILE A 401 23.31 -7.32 3.33
N ASP A 402 22.12 -7.08 2.79
CA ASP A 402 21.00 -8.02 2.84
C ASP A 402 20.36 -8.12 1.46
N ALA A 403 20.00 -9.34 1.04
CA ALA A 403 19.30 -9.61 -0.20
C ALA A 403 18.11 -10.52 0.09
N ARG A 404 16.91 -10.14 -0.37
CA ARG A 404 15.66 -10.85 -0.15
C ARG A 404 14.98 -11.13 -1.49
N LEU A 405 14.43 -12.33 -1.62
CA LEU A 405 13.60 -12.74 -2.74
C LEU A 405 12.33 -13.39 -2.19
N GLU A 406 11.18 -12.94 -2.68
CA GLU A 406 9.87 -13.46 -2.26
C GLU A 406 8.99 -13.70 -3.48
N LEU A 407 8.17 -14.74 -3.38
CA LEU A 407 7.10 -15.07 -4.31
C LEU A 407 5.77 -14.81 -3.60
N TYR A 408 4.92 -14.02 -4.23
CA TYR A 408 3.59 -13.67 -3.74
C TYR A 408 2.54 -14.26 -4.67
N GLN A 409 1.50 -14.84 -4.10
CA GLN A 409 0.32 -15.32 -4.81
C GLN A 409 -0.93 -14.83 -4.10
N GLN A 410 -1.89 -14.31 -4.87
CA GLN A 410 -3.21 -13.90 -4.38
C GLN A 410 -4.28 -14.57 -5.22
N SER A 411 -5.29 -15.12 -4.57
CA SER A 411 -6.48 -15.70 -5.17
C SER A 411 -7.71 -15.12 -4.49
N GLY A 412 -8.64 -14.61 -5.27
CA GLY A 412 -9.87 -14.03 -4.75
C GLY A 412 -11.13 -14.67 -5.31
N THR A 413 -12.27 -14.23 -4.79
CA THR A 413 -13.57 -14.74 -5.15
C THR A 413 -14.44 -13.59 -5.67
N ALA A 414 -14.95 -13.75 -6.91
CA ALA A 414 -15.96 -12.84 -7.44
C ALA A 414 -17.34 -13.18 -6.87
N ASP A 415 -18.25 -12.19 -6.87
CA ASP A 415 -19.65 -12.43 -6.53
C ASP A 415 -20.24 -13.57 -7.38
N SER A 416 -20.73 -14.62 -6.74
CA SER A 416 -21.28 -15.79 -7.44
C SER A 416 -22.50 -15.44 -8.31
N TRP A 417 -23.26 -14.44 -7.94
CA TRP A 417 -24.40 -13.94 -8.70
C TRP A 417 -23.99 -13.19 -9.98
N ALA A 418 -22.75 -12.70 -10.08
CA ALA A 418 -22.26 -12.02 -11.27
C ALA A 418 -21.90 -12.99 -12.42
N ALA A 419 -21.75 -14.27 -12.15
CA ALA A 419 -21.46 -15.30 -13.15
C ALA A 419 -22.69 -15.69 -13.97
N VAL A 420 -23.32 -14.71 -14.65
CA VAL A 420 -24.51 -14.90 -15.48
C VAL A 420 -24.15 -14.87 -16.97
N GLY A 421 -24.87 -15.66 -17.77
CA GLY A 421 -24.73 -15.68 -19.24
C GLY A 421 -23.27 -15.79 -19.69
N ALA A 422 -22.81 -14.83 -20.47
CA ALA A 422 -21.44 -14.80 -20.99
C ALA A 422 -20.37 -14.69 -19.87
N LEU A 423 -20.68 -14.01 -18.77
CA LEU A 423 -19.73 -13.80 -17.66
C LEU A 423 -19.37 -15.10 -16.95
N ALA A 424 -20.23 -16.13 -16.99
CA ALA A 424 -19.91 -17.43 -16.41
C ALA A 424 -18.70 -18.13 -17.05
N ASN A 425 -18.26 -17.66 -18.22
CA ASN A 425 -17.13 -18.25 -18.96
C ASN A 425 -15.78 -17.53 -18.66
N TYR A 426 -15.79 -16.50 -17.82
CA TYR A 426 -14.60 -15.70 -17.50
C TYR A 426 -14.21 -15.79 -16.04
N ASN A 427 -12.92 -15.65 -15.78
CA ASN A 427 -12.45 -15.38 -14.42
C ASN A 427 -12.71 -13.90 -14.08
N LEU A 428 -13.70 -13.66 -13.21
CA LEU A 428 -14.13 -12.30 -12.81
C LEU A 428 -13.29 -11.72 -11.67
N TYR A 429 -12.47 -12.54 -11.02
CA TYR A 429 -11.48 -12.10 -10.04
C TYR A 429 -10.15 -12.78 -10.39
N PRO A 430 -9.35 -12.18 -11.28
CA PRO A 430 -8.13 -12.81 -11.75
C PRO A 430 -7.09 -12.93 -10.62
N ASP A 431 -6.48 -14.10 -10.52
CA ASP A 431 -5.37 -14.34 -9.62
C ASP A 431 -4.21 -13.39 -9.91
N LEU A 432 -3.42 -13.09 -8.88
CA LEU A 432 -2.24 -12.25 -8.98
C LEU A 432 -1.03 -13.02 -8.46
N ASN A 433 0.00 -13.13 -9.29
CA ASN A 433 1.30 -13.64 -8.87
C ASN A 433 2.33 -12.54 -9.03
N ALA A 434 3.24 -12.39 -8.05
CA ALA A 434 4.29 -11.40 -8.12
C ALA A 434 5.62 -11.95 -7.57
N VAL A 435 6.70 -11.34 -8.05
CA VAL A 435 8.06 -11.53 -7.54
C VAL A 435 8.49 -10.23 -6.87
N ILE A 436 9.07 -10.36 -5.67
CA ILE A 436 9.61 -9.24 -4.91
C ILE A 436 11.09 -9.52 -4.67
N ALA A 437 11.96 -8.64 -5.13
CA ALA A 437 13.39 -8.70 -4.87
C ALA A 437 13.84 -7.42 -4.18
N GLN A 438 14.59 -7.55 -3.09
CA GLN A 438 15.12 -6.41 -2.36
C GLN A 438 16.61 -6.61 -2.11
N PHE A 439 17.36 -5.53 -2.27
CA PHE A 439 18.76 -5.46 -1.88
C PHE A 439 18.97 -4.25 -0.98
N SER A 440 19.62 -4.44 0.15
CA SER A 440 19.95 -3.35 1.07
C SER A 440 21.44 -3.33 1.41
N TYR A 441 21.94 -2.13 1.65
CA TYR A 441 23.29 -1.89 2.10
C TYR A 441 23.30 -0.87 3.25
N LYS A 442 23.88 -1.28 4.37
CA LYS A 442 24.07 -0.46 5.54
C LYS A 442 25.52 0.02 5.63
N PHE A 443 25.71 1.35 5.57
CA PHE A 443 27.02 1.98 5.68
C PHE A 443 27.35 2.36 7.14
N GLY A 444 28.66 2.38 7.48
CA GLY A 444 29.10 2.99 8.74
C GLY A 444 28.99 2.06 9.94
N ARG A 445 29.60 0.88 9.85
CA ARG A 445 30.00 0.08 11.02
C ARG A 445 31.45 0.29 11.36
#